data_fd08fbf828eac357a3ea7a860eeb4667
#
_entry.id   fd08fbf828eac357a3ea7a860eeb4667
#
_cell.length_a   1.000
_cell.length_b   1.000
_cell.length_c   1.000
_cell.angle_alpha   90.00
_cell.angle_beta   90.00
_cell.angle_gamma   90.00
#
_symmetry.space_group_name_H-M   'P 1'
#
loop_
_entity.id
_entity.type
_entity.pdbx_description
1 polymer ?
#
loop_
_entity_poly.entity_id
_entity_poly.type
_entity_poly.pdbx_seq_one_letter_code
_entity_poly.pdbx_strand_id
1 'polypeptide(L)'
;MNYMPEMNPDVTSTLHKVGEAFRIPGPFFSYEEIKMGNVNHSYKVNYIYDDGSGMARIKSYLVQRVNTYAFQHPMELMANIDKVTGHIRERNPDKACLHFHHTPEGKNYLAVEDGFWRVCNYIPSITFNTCEDIDVVRSAAEAFGEFQTELADFDANSLFYTIPDFHDTRK
;
A
#
# COMPACT_ATOMS: atom_id res chain seq x y z
N MET A 1 -16.43 16.86 2.91
CA MET A 1 -15.34 17.47 2.10
C MET A 1 -14.06 17.24 2.92
N ASN A 2 -13.28 16.23 2.61
CA ASN A 2 -12.06 15.91 3.35
C ASN A 2 -10.95 16.85 2.88
N TYR A 3 -10.72 17.88 3.66
CA TYR A 3 -9.61 18.81 3.41
C TYR A 3 -8.31 18.08 3.76
N MET A 4 -7.57 17.65 2.76
CA MET A 4 -6.17 17.31 2.95
C MET A 4 -5.36 18.61 2.92
N PRO A 5 -4.48 18.86 3.91
CA PRO A 5 -3.62 20.04 3.85
C PRO A 5 -2.78 20.01 2.56
N GLU A 6 -2.64 21.17 1.93
CA GLU A 6 -1.82 21.33 0.73
C GLU A 6 -0.42 20.73 0.97
N MET A 7 -0.01 19.86 0.06
CA MET A 7 1.31 19.25 0.14
C MET A 7 2.38 20.31 -0.13
N ASN A 8 3.44 20.26 0.69
CA ASN A 8 4.66 21.02 0.49
C ASN A 8 5.19 20.83 -0.95
N PRO A 9 5.58 21.89 -1.68
CA PRO A 9 5.94 21.81 -3.10
C PRO A 9 7.12 20.88 -3.45
N ASP A 10 7.89 20.41 -2.51
CA ASP A 10 8.99 19.48 -2.79
C ASP A 10 8.68 18.03 -2.42
N VAL A 11 7.66 17.47 -3.05
CA VAL A 11 7.34 16.04 -3.00
C VAL A 11 8.53 15.16 -3.43
N THR A 12 9.34 15.61 -4.38
CA THR A 12 10.48 14.85 -4.89
C THR A 12 11.48 14.56 -3.78
N SER A 13 11.85 15.57 -2.99
CA SER A 13 12.77 15.42 -1.86
C SER A 13 12.23 14.43 -0.83
N THR A 14 10.93 14.52 -0.52
CA THR A 14 10.29 13.62 0.42
C THR A 14 10.27 12.18 -0.11
N LEU A 15 9.94 11.96 -1.38
CA LEU A 15 9.96 10.61 -1.99
C LEU A 15 11.37 9.99 -2.00
N HIS A 16 12.42 10.80 -2.20
CA HIS A 16 13.80 10.36 -2.03
C HIS A 16 14.08 9.87 -0.62
N LYS A 17 13.76 10.70 0.40
CA LYS A 17 13.93 10.34 1.83
C LYS A 17 13.18 9.06 2.19
N VAL A 18 11.96 8.90 1.70
CA VAL A 18 11.18 7.68 1.91
C VAL A 18 11.89 6.48 1.28
N GLY A 19 12.33 6.58 0.03
CA GLY A 19 13.06 5.51 -0.65
C GLY A 19 14.34 5.10 0.08
N GLU A 20 15.10 6.06 0.58
CA GLU A 20 16.31 5.83 1.38
C GLU A 20 16.00 5.12 2.71
N ALA A 21 14.96 5.56 3.43
CA ALA A 21 14.53 4.97 4.69
C ALA A 21 14.14 3.49 4.54
N PHE A 22 13.46 3.15 3.45
CA PHE A 22 13.09 1.77 3.13
C PHE A 22 14.19 0.99 2.40
N ARG A 23 15.36 1.59 2.16
CA ARG A 23 16.48 1.01 1.40
C ARG A 23 16.03 0.42 0.07
N ILE A 24 15.20 1.16 -0.65
CA ILE A 24 14.77 0.72 -1.99
C ILE A 24 15.99 0.62 -2.90
N PRO A 25 16.23 -0.53 -3.54
CA PRO A 25 17.44 -0.75 -4.32
C PRO A 25 17.44 0.06 -5.62
N GLY A 26 18.62 0.60 -5.94
CA GLY A 26 18.87 1.36 -7.17
C GLY A 26 18.60 2.85 -7.06
N PRO A 27 19.04 3.64 -8.04
CA PRO A 27 18.80 5.07 -8.07
C PRO A 27 17.34 5.39 -8.39
N PHE A 28 16.80 6.40 -7.72
CA PHE A 28 15.52 7.01 -8.04
C PHE A 28 15.55 7.54 -9.49
N PHE A 29 14.53 7.22 -10.26
CA PHE A 29 14.44 7.61 -11.67
C PHE A 29 13.34 8.65 -11.93
N SER A 30 12.11 8.36 -11.49
CA SER A 30 10.96 9.23 -11.72
C SER A 30 9.82 8.87 -10.78
N TYR A 31 8.82 9.73 -10.71
CA TYR A 31 7.55 9.41 -10.07
C TYR A 31 6.36 9.94 -10.86
N GLU A 32 5.19 9.36 -10.59
CA GLU A 32 3.89 9.76 -11.11
C GLU A 32 2.88 9.79 -9.96
N GLU A 33 2.14 10.87 -9.80
CA GLU A 33 1.07 10.95 -8.82
C GLU A 33 -0.16 10.18 -9.31
N ILE A 34 -0.68 9.28 -8.48
CA ILE A 34 -1.91 8.53 -8.75
C ILE A 34 -3.08 9.31 -8.18
N LYS A 35 -3.82 10.01 -9.04
CA LYS A 35 -4.93 10.87 -8.65
C LYS A 35 -6.26 10.14 -8.41
N MET A 36 -6.31 8.84 -8.68
CA MET A 36 -7.50 8.00 -8.56
C MET A 36 -7.67 7.39 -7.17
N GLY A 37 -7.45 8.13 -6.12
CA GLY A 37 -7.65 7.69 -4.75
C GLY A 37 -8.21 8.81 -3.90
N ASN A 38 -9.22 8.50 -3.06
CA ASN A 38 -9.93 9.54 -2.31
C ASN A 38 -9.43 9.71 -0.88
N VAL A 39 -8.52 8.85 -0.41
CA VAL A 39 -8.12 8.82 1.01
C VAL A 39 -6.66 9.16 1.20
N ASN A 40 -5.75 8.47 0.53
CA ASN A 40 -4.31 8.65 0.67
C ASN A 40 -3.72 9.36 -0.55
N HIS A 41 -2.64 10.13 -0.37
CA HIS A 41 -1.81 10.54 -1.51
C HIS A 41 -0.94 9.36 -1.94
N SER A 42 -0.98 9.06 -3.23
CA SER A 42 -0.32 7.87 -3.78
C SER A 42 0.58 8.24 -4.94
N TYR A 43 1.78 7.66 -4.95
CA TYR A 43 2.79 7.90 -5.97
C TYR A 43 3.31 6.56 -6.48
N LYS A 44 3.34 6.41 -7.80
CA LYS A 44 4.13 5.38 -8.45
C LYS A 44 5.55 5.90 -8.60
N VAL A 45 6.47 5.31 -7.87
CA VAL A 45 7.89 5.73 -7.87
C VAL A 45 8.72 4.68 -8.57
N ASN A 46 9.54 5.11 -9.50
CA ASN A 46 10.35 4.26 -10.35
C ASN A 46 11.82 4.32 -9.93
N TYR A 47 12.45 3.17 -9.83
CA TYR A 47 13.88 2.99 -9.55
C TYR A 47 14.54 2.19 -10.66
N ILE A 48 15.77 2.56 -11.01
CA ILE A 48 16.57 1.77 -11.94
C ILE A 48 17.24 0.65 -11.14
N TYR A 49 17.16 -0.58 -11.63
CA TYR A 49 17.90 -1.69 -11.05
C TYR A 49 18.60 -2.50 -12.14
N ASP A 50 19.71 -3.12 -11.76
CA ASP A 50 20.45 -4.05 -12.60
C ASP A 50 20.16 -5.48 -12.10
N ASP A 51 19.65 -6.32 -13.00
CA ASP A 51 19.37 -7.73 -12.71
C ASP A 51 20.57 -8.64 -13.02
N GLY A 52 21.74 -8.04 -13.31
CA GLY A 52 22.95 -8.76 -13.70
C GLY A 52 23.02 -9.14 -15.18
N SER A 53 22.00 -8.79 -15.97
CA SER A 53 22.00 -9.04 -17.43
C SER A 53 22.77 -7.98 -18.23
N GLY A 54 23.26 -6.93 -17.57
CA GLY A 54 23.90 -5.76 -18.19
C GLY A 54 22.90 -4.77 -18.82
N MET A 55 21.59 -4.98 -18.61
CA MET A 55 20.55 -4.06 -19.03
C MET A 55 19.87 -3.43 -17.81
N ALA A 56 19.82 -2.10 -17.80
CA ALA A 56 19.08 -1.37 -16.79
C ALA A 56 17.57 -1.62 -16.96
N ARG A 57 16.91 -1.97 -15.87
CA ARG A 57 15.45 -2.17 -15.81
C ARG A 57 14.82 -1.19 -14.83
N ILE A 58 13.53 -0.97 -15.00
CA ILE A 58 12.73 -0.14 -14.07
C ILE A 58 11.90 -1.05 -13.17
N LYS A 59 12.00 -0.81 -11.88
CA LYS A 59 11.11 -1.38 -10.87
C LYS A 59 10.30 -0.28 -10.23
N SER A 60 8.98 -0.47 -10.20
CA SER A 60 8.05 0.50 -9.65
C SER A 60 7.57 0.09 -8.26
N TYR A 61 7.39 1.09 -7.40
CA TYR A 61 6.85 0.95 -6.06
C TYR A 61 5.68 1.89 -5.88
N LEU A 62 4.71 1.48 -5.08
CA LEU A 62 3.64 2.35 -4.63
C LEU A 62 4.07 2.98 -3.30
N VAL A 63 4.31 4.27 -3.33
CA VAL A 63 4.63 5.08 -2.14
C VAL A 63 3.40 5.87 -1.76
N GLN A 64 2.94 5.73 -0.52
CA GLN A 64 1.72 6.37 -0.06
C GLN A 64 1.96 7.19 1.21
N ARG A 65 1.47 8.42 1.19
CA ARG A 65 1.26 9.21 2.39
C ARG A 65 -0.12 8.86 2.95
N VAL A 66 -0.12 8.27 4.13
CA VAL A 66 -1.34 7.84 4.81
C VAL A 66 -2.07 9.06 5.35
N ASN A 67 -3.38 9.14 5.11
CA ASN A 67 -4.21 10.19 5.67
C ASN A 67 -4.46 9.92 7.17
N THR A 68 -3.68 10.58 8.02
CA THR A 68 -3.79 10.43 9.48
C THR A 68 -5.02 11.09 10.09
N TYR A 69 -5.75 11.90 9.31
CA TYR A 69 -7.06 12.38 9.71
C TYR A 69 -8.13 11.27 9.62
N ALA A 70 -8.08 10.49 8.54
CA ALA A 70 -8.98 9.34 8.37
C ALA A 70 -8.54 8.15 9.25
N PHE A 71 -7.23 7.89 9.35
CA PHE A 71 -6.65 6.82 10.14
C PHE A 71 -5.91 7.41 11.35
N GLN A 72 -6.64 7.66 12.43
CA GLN A 72 -6.11 8.33 13.63
C GLN A 72 -5.04 7.50 14.36
N HIS A 73 -5.03 6.19 14.15
CA HIS A 73 -4.07 5.23 14.70
C HIS A 73 -3.25 4.54 13.59
N PRO A 74 -2.41 5.29 12.84
CA PRO A 74 -1.75 4.75 11.64
C PRO A 74 -0.76 3.62 11.95
N MET A 75 -0.14 3.58 13.14
CA MET A 75 0.72 2.46 13.53
C MET A 75 -0.07 1.16 13.75
N GLU A 76 -1.25 1.24 14.35
CA GLU A 76 -2.16 0.10 14.51
C GLU A 76 -2.67 -0.41 13.17
N LEU A 77 -2.99 0.52 12.24
CA LEU A 77 -3.32 0.17 10.86
C LEU A 77 -2.20 -0.63 10.20
N MET A 78 -0.96 -0.19 10.35
CA MET A 78 0.19 -0.87 9.76
C MET A 78 0.48 -2.22 10.41
N ALA A 79 0.25 -2.36 11.72
CA ALA A 79 0.33 -3.64 12.42
C ALA A 79 -0.75 -4.63 11.93
N ASN A 80 -1.97 -4.16 11.68
CA ASN A 80 -3.03 -4.99 11.09
C ASN A 80 -2.66 -5.48 9.68
N ILE A 81 -2.09 -4.61 8.86
CA ILE A 81 -1.62 -4.96 7.52
C ILE A 81 -0.57 -6.06 7.57
N ASP A 82 0.41 -5.97 8.46
CA ASP A 82 1.43 -7.02 8.60
C ASP A 82 0.84 -8.36 9.05
N LYS A 83 -0.09 -8.34 10.01
CA LYS A 83 -0.75 -9.57 10.47
C LYS A 83 -1.51 -10.26 9.34
N VAL A 84 -2.33 -9.51 8.61
CA VAL A 84 -3.16 -10.05 7.51
C VAL A 84 -2.28 -10.53 6.36
N THR A 85 -1.36 -9.71 5.88
CA THR A 85 -0.49 -10.07 4.74
C THR A 85 0.52 -11.17 5.11
N GLY A 86 0.95 -11.23 6.36
CA GLY A 86 1.79 -12.32 6.91
C GLY A 86 1.04 -13.64 6.88
N HIS A 87 -0.18 -13.68 7.42
CA HIS A 87 -1.02 -14.88 7.44
C HIS A 87 -1.27 -15.43 6.03
N ILE A 88 -1.59 -14.56 5.05
CA ILE A 88 -1.81 -14.98 3.67
C ILE A 88 -0.53 -15.58 3.07
N ARG A 89 0.63 -14.96 3.28
CA ARG A 89 1.92 -15.44 2.75
C ARG A 89 2.37 -16.77 3.34
N GLU A 90 2.15 -16.98 4.63
CA GLU A 90 2.48 -18.24 5.29
C GLU A 90 1.71 -19.42 4.70
N ARG A 91 0.47 -19.19 4.26
CA ARG A 91 -0.39 -20.22 3.67
C ARG A 91 -0.18 -20.40 2.19
N ASN A 92 0.08 -19.32 1.48
CA ASN A 92 0.22 -19.29 0.03
C ASN A 92 1.52 -18.55 -0.37
N PRO A 93 2.72 -19.14 -0.09
CA PRO A 93 3.98 -18.46 -0.32
C PRO A 93 4.23 -18.11 -1.80
N ASP A 94 3.62 -18.84 -2.72
CA ASP A 94 3.75 -18.63 -4.17
C ASP A 94 2.72 -17.62 -4.73
N LYS A 95 1.73 -17.23 -3.92
CA LYS A 95 0.69 -16.29 -4.37
C LYS A 95 1.22 -14.85 -4.31
N ALA A 96 1.04 -14.12 -5.41
CA ALA A 96 1.30 -12.69 -5.41
C ALA A 96 0.32 -11.98 -4.47
N CYS A 97 0.81 -11.50 -3.35
CA CYS A 97 0.05 -10.65 -2.42
C CYS A 97 0.72 -9.27 -2.28
N LEU A 98 -0.02 -8.31 -1.72
CA LEU A 98 0.54 -7.02 -1.37
C LEU A 98 1.71 -7.22 -0.40
N HIS A 99 2.88 -6.74 -0.80
CA HIS A 99 4.08 -6.75 0.02
C HIS A 99 4.43 -5.33 0.43
N PHE A 100 4.27 -5.04 1.72
CA PHE A 100 4.72 -3.80 2.33
C PHE A 100 6.19 -3.95 2.75
N HIS A 101 7.02 -2.99 2.31
CA HIS A 101 8.42 -2.98 2.65
C HIS A 101 8.62 -2.53 4.09
N HIS A 102 9.71 -3.01 4.70
CA HIS A 102 10.09 -2.63 6.05
C HIS A 102 11.39 -1.82 6.01
N THR A 103 11.53 -0.88 6.93
CA THR A 103 12.78 -0.19 7.19
C THR A 103 13.78 -1.16 7.85
N PRO A 104 15.08 -0.81 7.94
CA PRO A 104 16.06 -1.62 8.66
C PRO A 104 15.71 -1.90 10.12
N GLU A 105 14.93 -1.02 10.73
CA GLU A 105 14.43 -1.17 12.11
C GLU A 105 13.18 -2.07 12.19
N GLY A 106 12.76 -2.67 11.09
CA GLY A 106 11.61 -3.58 11.03
C GLY A 106 10.25 -2.91 11.02
N LYS A 107 10.17 -1.60 10.73
CA LYS A 107 8.91 -0.87 10.64
C LYS A 107 8.41 -0.87 9.19
N ASN A 108 7.15 -1.20 8.96
CA ASN A 108 6.51 -1.12 7.65
C ASN A 108 5.96 0.28 7.31
N TYR A 109 6.43 1.31 8.05
CA TYR A 109 6.10 2.71 7.87
C TYR A 109 7.27 3.62 8.21
N LEU A 110 7.20 4.86 7.72
CA LEU A 110 8.08 5.97 8.09
C LEU A 110 7.22 7.13 8.58
N ALA A 111 7.44 7.56 9.83
CA ALA A 111 6.82 8.76 10.39
C ALA A 111 7.86 9.88 10.42
N VAL A 112 7.60 10.95 9.69
CA VAL A 112 8.43 12.15 9.57
C VAL A 112 7.56 13.40 9.68
N GLU A 113 8.18 14.58 9.76
CA GLU A 113 7.46 15.86 9.86
C GLU A 113 6.45 16.03 8.71
N ASP A 114 6.81 15.62 7.49
CA ASP A 114 5.97 15.69 6.28
C ASP A 114 4.80 14.69 6.27
N GLY A 115 4.71 13.77 7.23
CA GLY A 115 3.61 12.82 7.35
C GLY A 115 4.01 11.39 7.66
N PHE A 116 3.03 10.52 7.49
CA PHE A 116 3.15 9.09 7.73
C PHE A 116 3.15 8.35 6.39
N TRP A 117 4.24 7.64 6.10
CA TRP A 117 4.51 7.06 4.80
C TRP A 117 4.63 5.54 4.86
N ARG A 118 4.21 4.88 3.79
CA ARG A 118 4.40 3.44 3.59
C ARG A 118 4.76 3.14 2.13
N VAL A 119 5.41 2.01 1.93
CA VAL A 119 5.86 1.56 0.60
C VAL A 119 5.43 0.13 0.37
N CYS A 120 4.84 -0.15 -0.78
CA CYS A 120 4.61 -1.52 -1.23
C CYS A 120 4.99 -1.69 -2.70
N ASN A 121 5.05 -2.93 -3.17
CA ASN A 121 5.25 -3.22 -4.58
C ASN A 121 4.11 -2.60 -5.41
N TYR A 122 4.47 -1.97 -6.52
CA TYR A 122 3.48 -1.50 -7.48
C TYR A 122 2.98 -2.68 -8.33
N ILE A 123 1.67 -2.86 -8.35
CA ILE A 123 1.02 -3.88 -9.18
C ILE A 123 0.43 -3.16 -10.39
N PRO A 124 0.95 -3.42 -11.62
CA PRO A 124 0.36 -2.88 -12.83
C PRO A 124 -1.10 -3.35 -12.96
N SER A 125 -2.00 -2.40 -13.10
CA SER A 125 -3.44 -2.69 -13.14
C SER A 125 -4.19 -1.67 -13.96
N ILE A 126 -5.40 -2.05 -14.40
CA ILE A 126 -6.37 -1.15 -15.00
C ILE A 126 -7.46 -0.90 -13.96
N THR A 127 -7.77 0.37 -13.72
CA THR A 127 -8.82 0.76 -12.77
C THR A 127 -10.12 1.05 -13.53
N PHE A 128 -11.20 0.43 -13.08
CA PHE A 128 -12.54 0.68 -13.59
C PHE A 128 -13.32 1.51 -12.56
N ASN A 129 -13.83 2.68 -12.95
CA ASN A 129 -14.73 3.48 -12.10
C ASN A 129 -16.17 2.94 -12.15
N THR A 130 -16.55 2.45 -13.32
CA THR A 130 -17.80 1.72 -13.58
C THR A 130 -17.46 0.54 -14.48
N CYS A 131 -18.10 -0.58 -14.27
CA CYS A 131 -17.85 -1.77 -15.09
C CYS A 131 -19.19 -2.41 -15.49
N GLU A 132 -19.43 -2.49 -16.78
CA GLU A 132 -20.58 -3.19 -17.38
C GLU A 132 -20.21 -4.60 -17.89
N ASP A 133 -18.91 -4.92 -17.91
CA ASP A 133 -18.41 -6.23 -18.33
C ASP A 133 -18.60 -7.26 -17.21
N ILE A 134 -19.48 -8.23 -17.45
CA ILE A 134 -19.83 -9.27 -16.49
C ILE A 134 -18.64 -10.16 -16.10
N ASP A 135 -17.67 -10.33 -16.98
CA ASP A 135 -16.50 -11.16 -16.70
C ASP A 135 -15.54 -10.44 -15.75
N VAL A 136 -15.41 -9.12 -15.87
CA VAL A 136 -14.65 -8.32 -14.88
C VAL A 136 -15.35 -8.34 -13.53
N VAL A 137 -16.68 -8.19 -13.49
CA VAL A 137 -17.44 -8.26 -12.24
C VAL A 137 -17.31 -9.64 -11.59
N ARG A 138 -17.36 -10.72 -12.39
CA ARG A 138 -17.16 -12.08 -11.90
C ARG A 138 -15.77 -12.26 -11.30
N SER A 139 -14.73 -11.83 -12.01
CA SER A 139 -13.34 -11.92 -11.53
C SER A 139 -13.13 -11.14 -10.23
N ALA A 140 -13.76 -9.98 -10.08
CA ALA A 140 -13.73 -9.22 -8.84
C ALA A 140 -14.42 -9.98 -7.69
N ALA A 141 -15.59 -10.57 -7.93
CA ALA A 141 -16.31 -11.37 -6.95
C ALA A 141 -15.52 -12.62 -6.51
N GLU A 142 -14.88 -13.30 -7.47
CA GLU A 142 -14.00 -14.44 -7.20
C GLU A 142 -12.82 -14.03 -6.32
N ALA A 143 -12.14 -12.92 -6.64
CA ALA A 143 -11.02 -12.41 -5.85
C ALA A 143 -11.43 -12.06 -4.40
N PHE A 144 -12.62 -11.48 -4.19
CA PHE A 144 -13.15 -11.25 -2.85
C PHE A 144 -13.47 -12.56 -2.11
N GLY A 145 -14.04 -13.55 -2.79
CA GLY A 145 -14.32 -14.87 -2.23
C GLY A 145 -13.04 -15.61 -1.83
N GLU A 146 -12.01 -15.56 -2.67
CA GLU A 146 -10.70 -16.10 -2.36
C GLU A 146 -10.08 -15.44 -1.12
N PHE A 147 -10.11 -14.11 -1.06
CA PHE A 147 -9.60 -13.37 0.10
C PHE A 147 -10.30 -13.75 1.40
N GLN A 148 -11.63 -13.92 1.38
CA GLN A 148 -12.39 -14.40 2.53
C GLN A 148 -11.97 -15.83 2.92
N THR A 149 -11.74 -16.69 1.95
CA THR A 149 -11.29 -18.07 2.19
C THR A 149 -9.89 -18.10 2.82
N GLU A 150 -8.98 -17.25 2.34
CA GLU A 150 -7.62 -17.11 2.90
C GLU A 150 -7.60 -16.65 4.35
N LEU A 151 -8.64 -15.92 4.77
CA LEU A 151 -8.78 -15.41 6.13
C LEU A 151 -9.76 -16.20 6.99
N ALA A 152 -10.29 -17.34 6.51
CA ALA A 152 -11.36 -18.07 7.21
C ALA A 152 -10.97 -18.54 8.63
N ASP A 153 -9.69 -18.78 8.88
CA ASP A 153 -9.14 -19.17 10.18
C ASP A 153 -8.19 -18.12 10.79
N PHE A 154 -8.20 -16.89 10.23
CA PHE A 154 -7.47 -15.79 10.81
C PHE A 154 -8.16 -15.30 12.10
N ASP A 155 -7.39 -15.13 13.17
CA ASP A 155 -7.92 -14.55 14.42
C ASP A 155 -8.18 -13.05 14.27
N ALA A 156 -9.39 -12.71 13.86
CA ALA A 156 -9.82 -11.32 13.71
C ALA A 156 -9.79 -10.52 15.04
N ASN A 157 -9.86 -11.18 16.21
CA ASN A 157 -9.76 -10.50 17.51
C ASN A 157 -8.34 -9.98 17.78
N SER A 158 -7.36 -10.45 17.02
CA SER A 158 -5.99 -9.94 17.10
C SER A 158 -5.81 -8.57 16.46
N LEU A 159 -6.77 -8.10 15.64
CA LEU A 159 -6.70 -6.82 14.95
C LEU A 159 -7.07 -5.66 15.86
N PHE A 160 -6.40 -4.53 15.64
CA PHE A 160 -6.77 -3.25 16.23
C PHE A 160 -7.98 -2.65 15.54
N TYR A 161 -8.81 -1.95 16.28
CA TYR A 161 -9.98 -1.25 15.75
C TYR A 161 -9.56 0.15 15.28
N THR A 162 -9.22 0.30 14.00
CA THR A 162 -8.57 1.50 13.46
C THR A 162 -9.51 2.62 13.04
N ILE A 163 -10.79 2.30 12.74
CA ILE A 163 -11.83 3.27 12.43
C ILE A 163 -13.09 2.84 13.23
N PRO A 164 -13.43 3.54 14.31
CA PRO A 164 -14.60 3.22 15.11
C PRO A 164 -15.89 3.24 14.28
N ASP A 165 -16.74 2.23 14.48
CA ASP A 165 -18.07 2.11 13.86
C ASP A 165 -18.08 2.07 12.32
N PHE A 166 -16.91 1.89 11.68
CA PHE A 166 -16.83 1.79 10.22
C PHE A 166 -17.47 0.48 9.75
N HIS A 167 -18.49 0.61 8.91
CA HIS A 167 -19.32 -0.52 8.42
C HIS A 167 -20.02 -1.36 9.52
N ASP A 168 -20.24 -0.80 10.71
CA ASP A 168 -21.07 -1.46 11.72
C ASP A 168 -22.55 -1.32 11.32
N THR A 169 -23.10 -2.38 10.74
CA THR A 169 -24.50 -2.42 10.27
C THR A 169 -25.52 -2.63 11.38
N ARG A 170 -25.08 -2.76 12.65
CA ARG A 170 -25.96 -2.95 13.82
C ARG A 170 -26.28 -1.65 14.55
N LYS A 171 -25.73 -0.54 14.11
CA LYS A 171 -26.00 0.80 14.65
C LYS A 171 -26.93 1.61 13.77
#